data_41f12de999dd4c1e2bbce0b0ca4481f0
#
_entry.id   41f12de999dd4c1e2bbce0b0ca4481f0
#
_cell.length_a   1.000
_cell.length_b   1.000
_cell.length_c   1.000
_cell.angle_alpha   90.00
_cell.angle_beta   90.00
_cell.angle_gamma   90.00
#
_symmetry.space_group_name_H-M   'P 1'
#
loop_
_entity.id
_entity.type
_entity.pdbx_description
1 polymer ?
#
loop_
_entity_poly.entity_id
_entity_poly.type
_entity_poly.pdbx_seq_one_letter_code
_entity_poly.pdbx_strand_id
1 'polypeptide(L)'
;MANSDKQAARAFHDATKLSYINLLSKPPLYKTYPGQISISLPAATSPDMPTLEAVFLGGSKKFDIPLDLASITQVLHYSAGLIRKSMSASAGEVHYRAAASAGALYPIELYLVCGDLPGVDAGVYHYAPAKNVLTKLRAGDYRGNLAETASDDLIASTPATIISTAVFWRSAWKYRTRGYRYCFWDNGTVLANLLATSNSLGQPVRVLTGFIDCEVDLILGVDSPWLSLM
;
A
#
# COMPACT_ATOMS: atom_id res chain seq x y z
N MET A 1 30.20 7.39 -10.10
CA MET A 1 30.81 8.66 -9.64
C MET A 1 30.72 8.72 -8.12
N ALA A 2 31.84 8.89 -7.42
CA ALA A 2 31.81 9.07 -5.96
C ALA A 2 31.18 10.44 -5.65
N ASN A 3 30.21 10.48 -4.74
CA ASN A 3 29.64 11.75 -4.26
C ASN A 3 30.73 12.49 -3.45
N SER A 4 31.32 13.51 -4.04
CA SER A 4 32.36 14.32 -3.42
C SER A 4 31.81 15.50 -2.59
N ASP A 5 30.50 15.77 -2.64
CA ASP A 5 29.87 16.87 -1.91
C ASP A 5 29.59 16.46 -0.45
N LYS A 6 30.60 16.65 0.39
CA LYS A 6 30.51 16.37 1.84
C LYS A 6 29.52 17.29 2.58
N GLN A 7 29.10 18.41 1.98
CA GLN A 7 28.18 19.36 2.61
C GLN A 7 26.70 19.11 2.24
N ALA A 8 26.41 18.36 1.15
CA ALA A 8 25.05 18.11 0.71
C ALA A 8 24.18 17.44 1.77
N ALA A 9 24.73 16.45 2.49
CA ALA A 9 23.99 15.76 3.55
C ALA A 9 23.65 16.70 4.72
N ARG A 10 24.57 17.60 5.10
CA ARG A 10 24.34 18.58 6.15
C ARG A 10 23.35 19.64 5.71
N ALA A 11 23.50 20.18 4.50
CA ALA A 11 22.57 21.14 3.93
C ALA A 11 21.13 20.56 3.84
N PHE A 12 20.99 19.32 3.38
CA PHE A 12 19.70 18.63 3.37
C PHE A 12 19.14 18.46 4.78
N HIS A 13 19.98 18.04 5.75
CA HIS A 13 19.56 17.90 7.14
C HIS A 13 19.06 19.22 7.72
N ASP A 14 19.80 20.32 7.53
CA ASP A 14 19.44 21.63 8.06
C ASP A 14 18.19 22.20 7.37
N ALA A 15 18.07 22.06 6.05
CA ALA A 15 16.91 22.51 5.27
C ALA A 15 15.62 21.74 5.59
N THR A 16 15.72 20.52 6.11
CA THR A 16 14.57 19.63 6.36
C THR A 16 14.28 19.43 7.85
N LYS A 17 14.93 20.18 8.75
CA LYS A 17 14.58 20.18 10.19
C LYS A 17 13.10 20.53 10.38
N LEU A 18 12.47 19.88 11.37
CA LEU A 18 11.10 20.20 11.75
C LEU A 18 11.00 21.68 12.14
N SER A 19 10.04 22.36 11.59
CA SER A 19 9.67 23.74 11.91
C SER A 19 8.17 23.79 12.25
N TYR A 20 7.64 24.98 12.41
CA TYR A 20 6.21 25.19 12.60
C TYR A 20 5.39 24.47 11.53
N ILE A 21 4.34 23.76 11.95
CA ILE A 21 3.42 23.03 11.09
C ILE A 21 2.04 23.66 11.25
N ASN A 22 1.44 24.09 10.14
CA ASN A 22 0.06 24.53 10.14
C ASN A 22 -0.88 23.33 10.23
N LEU A 23 -1.50 23.14 11.40
CA LEU A 23 -2.42 22.02 11.64
C LEU A 23 -3.71 22.12 10.82
N LEU A 24 -4.12 23.32 10.39
CA LEU A 24 -5.31 23.51 9.57
C LEU A 24 -5.15 22.97 8.14
N SER A 25 -3.92 22.84 7.67
CA SER A 25 -3.61 22.24 6.36
C SER A 25 -3.27 20.76 6.42
N LYS A 26 -3.60 20.07 7.54
CA LYS A 26 -3.35 18.63 7.68
C LYS A 26 -4.11 17.87 6.61
N PRO A 27 -3.43 17.03 5.80
CA PRO A 27 -4.08 16.19 4.79
C PRO A 27 -4.98 15.13 5.42
N PRO A 28 -6.04 14.69 4.71
CA PRO A 28 -6.88 13.60 5.18
C PRO A 28 -6.09 12.31 5.27
N LEU A 29 -6.32 11.53 6.36
CA LEU A 29 -5.65 10.26 6.60
C LEU A 29 -6.08 9.13 5.65
N TYR A 30 -7.24 9.29 5.03
CA TYR A 30 -7.85 8.26 4.19
C TYR A 30 -8.22 8.84 2.83
N LYS A 31 -7.87 8.11 1.78
CA LYS A 31 -8.37 8.36 0.43
C LYS A 31 -9.78 7.80 0.34
N THR A 32 -10.66 8.50 -0.35
CA THR A 32 -12.06 8.08 -0.55
C THR A 32 -12.47 8.28 -1.99
N TYR A 33 -13.39 7.43 -2.46
CA TYR A 33 -13.97 7.48 -3.80
C TYR A 33 -15.49 7.55 -3.67
N PRO A 34 -16.07 8.77 -3.52
CA PRO A 34 -17.50 8.95 -3.37
C PRO A 34 -18.29 8.41 -4.58
N GLY A 35 -19.41 7.75 -4.32
CA GLY A 35 -20.29 7.21 -5.38
C GLY A 35 -19.83 5.87 -5.97
N GLN A 36 -18.64 5.35 -5.61
CA GLN A 36 -18.19 4.05 -6.07
C GLN A 36 -18.75 2.90 -5.24
N ILE A 37 -19.00 1.76 -5.91
CA ILE A 37 -19.46 0.53 -5.26
C ILE A 37 -18.32 -0.04 -4.42
N SER A 38 -18.64 -0.54 -3.22
CA SER A 38 -17.68 -1.16 -2.33
C SER A 38 -18.11 -2.55 -1.91
N ILE A 39 -17.17 -3.47 -1.81
CA ILE A 39 -17.31 -4.82 -1.30
C ILE A 39 -16.83 -4.81 0.16
N SER A 40 -17.68 -5.22 1.09
CA SER A 40 -17.30 -5.37 2.49
C SER A 40 -16.36 -6.57 2.64
N LEU A 41 -15.24 -6.34 3.30
CA LEU A 41 -14.30 -7.40 3.62
C LEU A 41 -14.70 -8.09 4.93
N PRO A 42 -14.55 -9.42 5.03
CA PRO A 42 -14.78 -10.13 6.29
C PRO A 42 -13.84 -9.62 7.39
N ALA A 43 -14.10 -9.96 8.63
CA ALA A 43 -13.17 -9.70 9.71
C ALA A 43 -11.90 -10.51 9.49
N ALA A 44 -10.74 -9.86 9.62
CA ALA A 44 -9.48 -10.58 9.56
C ALA A 44 -9.34 -11.50 10.79
N THR A 45 -9.00 -12.75 10.54
CA THR A 45 -8.69 -13.74 11.59
C THR A 45 -7.19 -13.74 11.88
N SER A 46 -6.81 -14.12 13.09
CA SER A 46 -5.38 -14.28 13.41
C SER A 46 -4.83 -15.47 12.63
N PRO A 47 -3.69 -15.32 11.94
CA PRO A 47 -3.01 -16.47 11.34
C PRO A 47 -2.60 -17.47 12.42
N ASP A 48 -2.72 -18.78 12.12
CA ASP A 48 -2.34 -19.85 13.05
C ASP A 48 -0.81 -20.07 13.13
N MET A 49 -0.03 -19.34 12.33
CA MET A 49 1.42 -19.47 12.25
C MET A 49 2.11 -18.40 13.11
N PRO A 50 3.10 -18.76 13.94
CA PRO A 50 3.91 -17.79 14.66
C PRO A 50 4.63 -16.83 13.71
N THR A 51 4.72 -15.53 14.08
CA THR A 51 5.30 -14.48 13.22
C THR A 51 6.73 -14.81 12.76
N LEU A 52 7.56 -15.36 13.65
CA LEU A 52 8.92 -15.76 13.28
C LEU A 52 8.94 -16.84 12.22
N GLU A 53 8.05 -17.83 12.35
CA GLU A 53 7.91 -18.90 11.37
C GLU A 53 7.45 -18.35 10.03
N ALA A 54 6.46 -17.44 10.02
CA ALA A 54 5.98 -16.76 8.82
C ALA A 54 7.09 -15.98 8.09
N VAL A 55 8.03 -15.39 8.83
CA VAL A 55 9.16 -14.65 8.26
C VAL A 55 10.25 -15.60 7.71
N PHE A 56 10.57 -16.68 8.43
CA PHE A 56 11.71 -17.53 8.10
C PHE A 56 11.38 -18.66 7.11
N LEU A 57 10.15 -19.14 7.04
CA LEU A 57 9.77 -20.25 6.15
C LEU A 57 9.80 -19.92 4.65
N GLY A 58 9.94 -18.64 4.31
CA GLY A 58 10.32 -18.11 3.00
C GLY A 58 9.87 -18.93 1.78
N GLY A 59 8.56 -19.09 1.54
CA GLY A 59 8.05 -19.72 0.33
C GLY A 59 8.27 -21.23 0.21
N SER A 60 8.75 -21.91 1.25
CA SER A 60 9.10 -23.34 1.22
C SER A 60 7.90 -24.27 1.18
N LYS A 61 6.73 -23.82 1.59
CA LYS A 61 5.48 -24.57 1.50
C LYS A 61 4.58 -23.94 0.45
N LYS A 62 4.60 -24.48 -0.76
CA LYS A 62 3.53 -24.24 -1.73
C LYS A 62 2.28 -24.92 -1.20
N PHE A 63 1.38 -24.16 -0.61
CA PHE A 63 0.02 -24.63 -0.41
C PHE A 63 -0.73 -24.33 -1.70
N ASP A 64 -1.34 -25.34 -2.27
CA ASP A 64 -2.24 -25.18 -3.44
C ASP A 64 -3.62 -24.70 -2.93
N ILE A 65 -3.58 -23.55 -2.22
CA ILE A 65 -4.78 -22.94 -1.64
C ILE A 65 -5.20 -21.81 -2.59
N PRO A 66 -6.38 -21.90 -3.20
CA PRO A 66 -6.89 -20.83 -4.05
C PRO A 66 -6.98 -19.52 -3.27
N LEU A 67 -6.57 -18.43 -3.91
CA LEU A 67 -6.74 -17.09 -3.35
C LEU A 67 -8.23 -16.73 -3.35
N ASP A 68 -8.74 -16.32 -2.20
CA ASP A 68 -10.13 -15.91 -2.00
C ASP A 68 -10.24 -14.56 -1.27
N LEU A 69 -11.46 -14.07 -1.11
CA LEU A 69 -11.71 -12.80 -0.41
C LEU A 69 -11.21 -12.81 1.03
N ALA A 70 -11.25 -13.95 1.72
CA ALA A 70 -10.80 -14.06 3.10
C ALA A 70 -9.27 -13.92 3.19
N SER A 71 -8.53 -14.59 2.33
CA SER A 71 -7.07 -14.48 2.23
C SER A 71 -6.63 -13.07 1.84
N ILE A 72 -7.29 -12.47 0.85
CA ILE A 72 -7.05 -11.07 0.45
C ILE A 72 -7.28 -10.13 1.63
N THR A 73 -8.36 -10.34 2.38
CA THR A 73 -8.68 -9.52 3.57
C THR A 73 -7.56 -9.59 4.59
N GLN A 74 -7.06 -10.78 4.91
CA GLN A 74 -5.97 -10.94 5.88
C GLN A 74 -4.71 -10.23 5.41
N VAL A 75 -4.32 -10.42 4.14
CA VAL A 75 -3.14 -9.76 3.57
C VAL A 75 -3.27 -8.24 3.65
N LEU A 76 -4.38 -7.66 3.23
CA LEU A 76 -4.61 -6.21 3.26
C LEU A 76 -4.68 -5.67 4.69
N HIS A 77 -5.39 -6.38 5.59
CA HIS A 77 -5.57 -5.96 6.97
C HIS A 77 -4.23 -5.93 7.73
N TYR A 78 -3.47 -7.01 7.68
CA TYR A 78 -2.19 -7.10 8.38
C TYR A 78 -1.07 -6.30 7.72
N SER A 79 -1.24 -5.89 6.45
CA SER A 79 -0.29 -5.00 5.78
C SER A 79 -0.55 -3.52 6.08
N ALA A 80 -1.79 -3.05 5.95
CA ALA A 80 -2.12 -1.63 6.04
C ALA A 80 -3.48 -1.34 6.73
N GLY A 81 -4.14 -2.35 7.29
CA GLY A 81 -5.43 -2.22 7.94
C GLY A 81 -5.41 -1.38 9.22
N LEU A 82 -6.56 -0.87 9.60
CA LEU A 82 -6.74 -0.15 10.85
C LEU A 82 -6.89 -1.17 12.00
N ILE A 83 -5.90 -1.19 12.90
CA ILE A 83 -5.84 -2.17 14.00
C ILE A 83 -6.29 -1.59 15.36
N ARG A 84 -6.17 -0.29 15.54
CA ARG A 84 -6.52 0.37 16.81
C ARG A 84 -6.84 1.84 16.61
N LYS A 85 -7.74 2.35 17.44
CA LYS A 85 -7.98 3.77 17.65
C LYS A 85 -7.74 4.12 19.10
N SER A 86 -7.23 5.31 19.37
CA SER A 86 -7.10 5.85 20.72
C SER A 86 -7.35 7.35 20.73
N MET A 87 -7.78 7.87 21.88
CA MET A 87 -7.89 9.31 22.11
C MET A 87 -6.61 9.83 22.75
N SER A 88 -6.08 10.92 22.18
CA SER A 88 -4.95 11.66 22.74
C SER A 88 -5.40 13.04 23.14
N ALA A 89 -4.99 13.52 24.31
CA ALA A 89 -5.33 14.86 24.79
C ALA A 89 -4.84 15.98 23.85
N SER A 90 -3.71 15.77 23.15
CA SER A 90 -3.09 16.77 22.28
C SER A 90 -3.42 16.59 20.80
N ALA A 91 -3.77 15.38 20.35
CA ALA A 91 -3.93 15.04 18.93
C ALA A 91 -5.36 14.60 18.55
N GLY A 92 -6.28 14.50 19.49
CA GLY A 92 -7.63 13.97 19.25
C GLY A 92 -7.62 12.47 19.01
N GLU A 93 -8.47 11.97 18.11
CA GLU A 93 -8.51 10.57 17.73
C GLU A 93 -7.28 10.19 16.90
N VAL A 94 -6.50 9.24 17.38
CA VAL A 94 -5.31 8.70 16.72
C VAL A 94 -5.62 7.31 16.19
N HIS A 95 -5.32 7.09 14.91
CA HIS A 95 -5.53 5.84 14.22
C HIS A 95 -4.19 5.10 14.08
N TYR A 96 -4.19 3.80 14.39
CA TYR A 96 -3.02 2.94 14.22
C TYR A 96 -3.31 1.88 13.18
N ARG A 97 -2.47 1.86 12.12
CA ARG A 97 -2.51 0.81 11.11
C ARG A 97 -1.52 -0.30 11.44
N ALA A 98 -1.66 -1.45 10.79
CA ALA A 98 -0.79 -2.60 10.99
C ALA A 98 0.68 -2.28 10.71
N ALA A 99 0.98 -1.57 9.63
CA ALA A 99 2.32 -1.07 9.35
C ALA A 99 2.58 0.25 10.07
N ALA A 100 3.78 0.41 10.62
CA ALA A 100 4.22 1.67 11.19
C ALA A 100 4.38 2.74 10.11
N SER A 101 4.10 4.00 10.46
CA SER A 101 4.28 5.15 9.57
C SER A 101 4.83 6.34 10.33
N ALA A 102 5.73 7.07 9.70
CA ALA A 102 6.31 8.29 10.25
C ALA A 102 5.22 9.30 10.63
N GLY A 103 5.08 9.61 11.91
CA GLY A 103 4.10 10.54 12.44
C GLY A 103 2.64 10.09 12.32
N ALA A 104 2.38 8.80 12.10
CA ALA A 104 1.06 8.21 11.85
C ALA A 104 0.31 8.91 10.69
N LEU A 105 1.03 9.26 9.61
CA LEU A 105 0.49 9.95 8.44
C LEU A 105 0.03 9.01 7.33
N TYR A 106 0.56 7.78 7.31
CA TYR A 106 0.12 6.68 6.43
C TYR A 106 0.01 7.09 4.96
N PRO A 107 1.11 7.50 4.32
CA PRO A 107 1.07 7.96 2.93
C PRO A 107 0.76 6.84 1.94
N ILE A 108 0.93 5.57 2.32
CA ILE A 108 0.78 4.43 1.42
C ILE A 108 -0.69 4.02 1.30
N GLU A 109 -1.16 3.93 0.06
CA GLU A 109 -2.46 3.40 -0.34
C GLU A 109 -2.26 2.08 -1.08
N LEU A 110 -3.15 1.10 -0.84
CA LEU A 110 -3.11 -0.20 -1.50
C LEU A 110 -4.26 -0.35 -2.49
N TYR A 111 -3.94 -0.91 -3.65
CA TYR A 111 -4.88 -1.26 -4.70
C TYR A 111 -4.76 -2.74 -5.02
N LEU A 112 -5.87 -3.36 -5.38
CA LEU A 112 -5.94 -4.74 -5.85
C LEU A 112 -6.35 -4.74 -7.31
N VAL A 113 -5.55 -5.40 -8.16
CA VAL A 113 -5.91 -5.76 -9.54
C VAL A 113 -6.04 -7.26 -9.59
N CYS A 114 -7.22 -7.79 -9.91
CA CYS A 114 -7.46 -9.23 -9.90
C CYS A 114 -8.32 -9.70 -11.07
N GLY A 115 -8.19 -10.98 -11.40
CA GLY A 115 -9.19 -11.72 -12.17
C GLY A 115 -10.39 -12.08 -11.29
N ASP A 116 -11.30 -12.89 -11.82
CA ASP A 116 -12.41 -13.42 -11.02
C ASP A 116 -11.90 -14.35 -9.94
N LEU A 117 -12.25 -14.04 -8.70
CA LEU A 117 -11.88 -14.80 -7.51
C LEU A 117 -13.12 -15.10 -6.67
N PRO A 118 -13.12 -16.14 -5.86
CA PRO A 118 -14.20 -16.41 -4.93
C PRO A 118 -14.51 -15.18 -4.04
N GLY A 119 -15.67 -14.55 -4.31
CA GLY A 119 -16.15 -13.37 -3.59
C GLY A 119 -15.70 -12.00 -4.13
N VAL A 120 -14.91 -11.96 -5.23
CA VAL A 120 -14.47 -10.71 -5.88
C VAL A 120 -14.45 -10.90 -7.38
N ASP A 121 -15.25 -10.12 -8.12
CA ASP A 121 -15.19 -10.09 -9.59
C ASP A 121 -13.88 -9.48 -10.08
N ALA A 122 -13.49 -9.77 -11.32
CA ALA A 122 -12.37 -9.15 -11.97
C ALA A 122 -12.47 -7.62 -11.94
N GLY A 123 -11.39 -6.95 -11.56
CA GLY A 123 -11.41 -5.49 -11.43
C GLY A 123 -10.16 -4.86 -10.85
N VAL A 124 -10.24 -3.54 -10.78
CA VAL A 124 -9.30 -2.67 -10.05
C VAL A 124 -10.01 -2.11 -8.83
N TYR A 125 -9.44 -2.28 -7.66
CA TYR A 125 -10.03 -1.91 -6.39
C TYR A 125 -9.05 -1.10 -5.53
N HIS A 126 -9.57 -0.13 -4.79
CA HIS A 126 -8.85 0.55 -3.72
C HIS A 126 -9.21 -0.07 -2.36
N TYR A 127 -8.24 -0.38 -1.55
CA TYR A 127 -8.46 -0.82 -0.18
C TYR A 127 -8.69 0.37 0.74
N ALA A 128 -9.87 0.48 1.33
CA ALA A 128 -10.22 1.54 2.28
C ALA A 128 -10.16 1.02 3.74
N PRO A 129 -9.02 1.17 4.44
CA PRO A 129 -8.78 0.53 5.73
C PRO A 129 -9.69 1.03 6.84
N ALA A 130 -10.19 2.28 6.77
CA ALA A 130 -11.10 2.82 7.78
C ALA A 130 -12.45 2.10 7.86
N LYS A 131 -12.91 1.57 6.71
CA LYS A 131 -14.19 0.88 6.56
C LYS A 131 -14.02 -0.62 6.36
N ASN A 132 -12.81 -1.09 6.17
CA ASN A 132 -12.47 -2.46 5.78
C ASN A 132 -13.25 -2.91 4.54
N VAL A 133 -13.11 -2.17 3.44
CA VAL A 133 -13.78 -2.44 2.18
C VAL A 133 -12.83 -2.35 0.99
N LEU A 134 -13.16 -3.05 -0.09
CA LEU A 134 -12.61 -2.84 -1.42
C LEU A 134 -13.55 -1.96 -2.22
N THR A 135 -13.13 -0.76 -2.58
CA THR A 135 -13.89 0.16 -3.43
C THR A 135 -13.54 -0.11 -4.89
N LYS A 136 -14.52 -0.53 -5.68
CA LYS A 136 -14.34 -0.85 -7.11
C LYS A 136 -14.11 0.42 -7.90
N LEU A 137 -12.95 0.54 -8.55
CA LEU A 137 -12.61 1.67 -9.42
C LEU A 137 -12.88 1.35 -10.88
N ARG A 138 -12.62 0.11 -11.31
CA ARG A 138 -12.86 -0.36 -12.67
C ARG A 138 -13.37 -1.79 -12.65
N ALA A 139 -14.26 -2.12 -13.54
CA ALA A 139 -14.71 -3.49 -13.82
C ALA A 139 -13.92 -4.08 -14.98
N GLY A 140 -13.68 -5.39 -14.94
CA GLY A 140 -12.93 -6.13 -15.97
C GLY A 140 -11.53 -6.51 -15.55
N ASP A 141 -10.91 -7.38 -16.33
CA ASP A 141 -9.59 -7.94 -16.03
C ASP A 141 -8.48 -7.06 -16.62
N TYR A 142 -7.71 -6.41 -15.77
CA TYR A 142 -6.59 -5.54 -16.10
C TYR A 142 -5.22 -6.19 -15.88
N ARG A 143 -5.16 -7.49 -15.57
CA ARG A 143 -3.88 -8.19 -15.31
C ARG A 143 -3.00 -8.23 -16.55
N GLY A 144 -3.59 -8.39 -17.76
CA GLY A 144 -2.87 -8.32 -19.03
C GLY A 144 -2.21 -6.95 -19.26
N ASN A 145 -2.97 -5.87 -19.07
CA ASN A 145 -2.41 -4.51 -19.17
C ASN A 145 -1.27 -4.29 -18.16
N LEU A 146 -1.44 -4.78 -16.93
CA LEU A 146 -0.41 -4.66 -15.91
C LEU A 146 0.85 -5.48 -16.26
N ALA A 147 0.69 -6.64 -16.88
CA ALA A 147 1.80 -7.46 -17.38
C ALA A 147 2.63 -6.72 -18.44
N GLU A 148 1.95 -6.02 -19.35
CA GLU A 148 2.61 -5.19 -20.39
C GLU A 148 3.41 -4.06 -19.73
N THR A 149 2.83 -3.32 -18.77
CA THR A 149 3.52 -2.20 -18.09
C THR A 149 4.76 -2.64 -17.33
N ALA A 150 4.76 -3.85 -16.78
CA ALA A 150 5.87 -4.42 -16.03
C ALA A 150 6.81 -5.29 -16.89
N SER A 151 6.48 -5.51 -18.17
CA SER A 151 7.18 -6.44 -19.06
C SER A 151 7.36 -7.82 -18.41
N ASP A 152 6.30 -8.34 -17.79
CA ASP A 152 6.30 -9.59 -17.02
C ASP A 152 4.99 -10.37 -17.22
N ASP A 153 5.01 -11.32 -18.15
CA ASP A 153 3.85 -12.13 -18.53
C ASP A 153 3.24 -12.95 -17.38
N LEU A 154 4.01 -13.22 -16.33
CA LEU A 154 3.50 -13.94 -15.17
C LEU A 154 2.38 -13.18 -14.45
N ILE A 155 2.34 -11.85 -14.54
CA ILE A 155 1.28 -11.04 -13.93
C ILE A 155 -0.08 -11.37 -14.55
N ALA A 156 -0.15 -11.59 -15.86
CA ALA A 156 -1.39 -11.92 -16.56
C ALA A 156 -2.02 -13.23 -16.05
N SER A 157 -1.20 -14.18 -15.61
CA SER A 157 -1.64 -15.47 -15.07
C SER A 157 -1.79 -15.49 -13.54
N THR A 158 -1.27 -14.48 -12.83
CA THR A 158 -1.38 -14.38 -11.37
C THR A 158 -2.81 -14.05 -10.96
N PRO A 159 -3.39 -14.71 -9.94
CA PRO A 159 -4.77 -14.45 -9.50
C PRO A 159 -5.03 -12.98 -9.15
N ALA A 160 -4.07 -12.34 -8.49
CA ALA A 160 -4.15 -10.94 -8.08
C ALA A 160 -2.78 -10.28 -7.95
N THR A 161 -2.75 -8.95 -8.12
CA THR A 161 -1.58 -8.10 -7.86
C THR A 161 -1.99 -6.99 -6.92
N ILE A 162 -1.21 -6.79 -5.85
CA ILE A 162 -1.38 -5.65 -4.94
C ILE A 162 -0.39 -4.57 -5.34
N ILE A 163 -0.91 -3.37 -5.61
CA ILE A 163 -0.11 -2.20 -6.00
C ILE A 163 -0.11 -1.21 -4.85
N SER A 164 1.06 -0.70 -4.49
CA SER A 164 1.20 0.36 -3.51
C SER A 164 1.51 1.70 -4.18
N THR A 165 0.77 2.75 -3.82
CA THR A 165 1.04 4.12 -4.24
C THR A 165 1.30 5.01 -3.04
N ALA A 166 1.96 6.15 -3.24
CA ALA A 166 2.24 7.09 -2.18
C ALA A 166 1.50 8.41 -2.37
N VAL A 167 0.67 8.79 -1.40
CA VAL A 167 0.13 10.15 -1.28
C VAL A 167 1.21 11.01 -0.61
N PHE A 168 2.15 11.48 -1.42
CA PHE A 168 3.36 12.18 -0.97
C PHE A 168 3.03 13.37 -0.05
N TRP A 169 1.98 14.11 -0.36
CA TRP A 169 1.54 15.27 0.43
C TRP A 169 1.31 14.95 1.91
N ARG A 170 0.81 13.76 2.27
CA ARG A 170 0.62 13.40 3.68
C ARG A 170 1.93 13.48 4.48
N SER A 171 3.01 12.94 3.94
CA SER A 171 4.32 13.00 4.58
C SER A 171 5.00 14.37 4.42
N ALA A 172 4.90 14.97 3.23
CA ALA A 172 5.50 16.27 2.94
C ALA A 172 4.91 17.40 3.77
N TRP A 173 3.62 17.34 4.11
CA TRP A 173 2.96 18.29 5.00
C TRP A 173 3.72 18.49 6.32
N LYS A 174 4.22 17.42 6.91
CA LYS A 174 4.96 17.46 8.17
C LYS A 174 6.47 17.51 7.96
N TYR A 175 6.98 16.74 7.02
CA TYR A 175 8.40 16.46 6.89
C TYR A 175 9.04 17.13 5.66
N ARG A 176 8.28 17.91 4.88
CA ARG A 176 8.73 18.60 3.67
C ARG A 176 9.37 17.61 2.69
N THR A 177 10.49 17.97 2.07
CA THR A 177 11.22 17.10 1.13
C THR A 177 11.71 15.79 1.76
N ARG A 178 11.93 15.74 3.08
CA ARG A 178 12.25 14.49 3.79
C ARG A 178 11.12 13.47 3.71
N GLY A 179 9.86 13.92 3.58
CA GLY A 179 8.68 13.07 3.41
C GLY A 179 8.78 12.12 2.23
N TYR A 180 9.49 12.49 1.15
CA TYR A 180 9.75 11.60 0.02
C TYR A 180 10.43 10.30 0.46
N ARG A 181 11.51 10.40 1.24
CA ARG A 181 12.21 9.23 1.79
C ARG A 181 11.33 8.40 2.72
N TYR A 182 10.48 9.04 3.49
CA TYR A 182 9.58 8.35 4.43
C TYR A 182 8.52 7.52 3.70
N CYS A 183 8.09 7.90 2.51
CA CYS A 183 7.18 7.07 1.72
C CYS A 183 7.81 5.71 1.39
N PHE A 184 9.10 5.66 1.07
CA PHE A 184 9.80 4.38 0.83
C PHE A 184 9.94 3.54 2.11
N TRP A 185 10.24 4.17 3.24
CA TRP A 185 10.36 3.46 4.51
C TRP A 185 9.01 2.92 4.99
N ASP A 186 7.97 3.73 4.89
CA ASP A 186 6.60 3.32 5.23
C ASP A 186 6.14 2.18 4.32
N ASN A 187 6.42 2.27 3.00
CA ASN A 187 6.11 1.18 2.07
C ASN A 187 6.90 -0.10 2.39
N GLY A 188 8.16 0.02 2.80
CA GLY A 188 8.96 -1.12 3.26
C GLY A 188 8.31 -1.85 4.44
N THR A 189 7.71 -1.12 5.40
CA THR A 189 7.00 -1.75 6.53
C THR A 189 5.69 -2.42 6.09
N VAL A 190 4.97 -1.82 5.13
CA VAL A 190 3.77 -2.43 4.53
C VAL A 190 4.15 -3.72 3.80
N LEU A 191 5.20 -3.69 2.96
CA LEU A 191 5.66 -4.86 2.21
C LEU A 191 6.16 -5.98 3.12
N ALA A 192 6.89 -5.66 4.20
CA ALA A 192 7.35 -6.67 5.16
C ALA A 192 6.17 -7.43 5.78
N ASN A 193 5.13 -6.70 6.20
CA ASN A 193 3.92 -7.31 6.74
C ASN A 193 3.15 -8.11 5.66
N LEU A 194 3.08 -7.59 4.43
CA LEU A 194 2.43 -8.25 3.31
C LEU A 194 3.09 -9.61 3.02
N LEU A 195 4.41 -9.62 2.90
CA LEU A 195 5.18 -10.83 2.63
C LEU A 195 5.01 -11.86 3.76
N ALA A 196 5.13 -11.44 5.02
CA ALA A 196 4.97 -12.33 6.17
C ALA A 196 3.55 -12.91 6.25
N THR A 197 2.52 -12.09 6.05
CA THR A 197 1.12 -12.55 6.08
C THR A 197 0.83 -13.50 4.92
N SER A 198 1.23 -13.16 3.70
CA SER A 198 1.03 -14.04 2.55
C SER A 198 1.73 -15.37 2.75
N ASN A 199 2.96 -15.37 3.28
CA ASN A 199 3.69 -16.58 3.59
C ASN A 199 2.97 -17.44 4.66
N SER A 200 2.42 -16.83 5.71
CA SER A 200 1.64 -17.53 6.74
C SER A 200 0.38 -18.20 6.18
N LEU A 201 -0.17 -17.65 5.10
CA LEU A 201 -1.34 -18.19 4.39
C LEU A 201 -0.97 -19.17 3.27
N GLY A 202 0.32 -19.46 3.09
CA GLY A 202 0.79 -20.33 2.02
C GLY A 202 0.62 -19.72 0.62
N GLN A 203 0.45 -18.42 0.52
CA GLN A 203 0.31 -17.70 -0.75
C GLN A 203 1.69 -17.22 -1.23
N PRO A 204 2.21 -17.72 -2.35
CA PRO A 204 3.49 -17.26 -2.88
C PRO A 204 3.39 -15.81 -3.37
N VAL A 205 4.34 -14.97 -2.97
CA VAL A 205 4.37 -13.55 -3.34
C VAL A 205 5.73 -13.17 -3.88
N ARG A 206 5.73 -12.33 -4.92
CA ARG A 206 6.92 -11.71 -5.49
C ARG A 206 6.75 -10.18 -5.51
N VAL A 207 7.78 -9.46 -5.10
CA VAL A 207 7.83 -8.00 -5.19
C VAL A 207 8.40 -7.61 -6.55
N LEU A 208 7.73 -6.69 -7.24
CA LEU A 208 8.16 -6.11 -8.50
C LEU A 208 8.42 -4.62 -8.31
N THR A 209 9.53 -4.13 -8.86
CA THR A 209 9.93 -2.71 -8.78
C THR A 209 10.22 -2.10 -10.14
N GLY A 210 10.12 -2.89 -11.22
CA GLY A 210 10.31 -2.44 -12.59
C GLY A 210 8.97 -2.41 -13.32
N PHE A 211 8.45 -1.22 -13.63
CA PHE A 211 7.21 -1.00 -14.38
C PHE A 211 7.17 0.45 -14.89
N ILE A 212 6.25 0.76 -15.79
CA ILE A 212 6.02 2.11 -16.30
C ILE A 212 5.01 2.80 -15.40
N ASP A 213 5.47 3.73 -14.53
CA ASP A 213 4.63 4.38 -13.51
C ASP A 213 3.37 5.02 -14.08
N CYS A 214 3.48 5.81 -15.17
CA CYS A 214 2.31 6.51 -15.73
C CYS A 214 1.25 5.56 -16.29
N GLU A 215 1.63 4.38 -16.77
CA GLU A 215 0.67 3.38 -17.24
C GLU A 215 -0.03 2.68 -16.08
N VAL A 216 0.70 2.39 -15.00
CA VAL A 216 0.10 1.88 -13.77
C VAL A 216 -0.87 2.92 -13.18
N ASP A 217 -0.50 4.20 -13.15
CA ASP A 217 -1.36 5.30 -12.70
C ASP A 217 -2.66 5.37 -13.52
N LEU A 218 -2.57 5.18 -14.86
CA LEU A 218 -3.74 5.11 -15.74
C LEU A 218 -4.65 3.91 -15.41
N ILE A 219 -4.08 2.73 -15.15
CA ILE A 219 -4.84 1.55 -14.76
C ILE A 219 -5.59 1.80 -13.44
N LEU A 220 -4.93 2.40 -12.45
CA LEU A 220 -5.50 2.70 -11.15
C LEU A 220 -6.47 3.89 -11.17
N GLY A 221 -6.43 4.73 -12.21
CA GLY A 221 -7.19 5.98 -12.27
C GLY A 221 -6.72 6.99 -11.22
N VAL A 222 -5.41 7.05 -10.95
CA VAL A 222 -4.79 8.04 -10.08
C VAL A 222 -4.12 9.12 -10.92
N ASP A 223 -4.22 10.38 -10.48
CA ASP A 223 -3.58 11.48 -11.18
C ASP A 223 -2.07 11.41 -11.00
N SER A 224 -1.34 11.28 -12.09
CA SER A 224 0.10 11.50 -12.11
C SER A 224 0.36 12.98 -12.38
N PRO A 225 1.14 13.68 -11.54
CA PRO A 225 1.51 15.07 -11.81
C PRO A 225 2.28 15.25 -13.14
N TRP A 226 2.74 14.17 -13.73
CA TRP A 226 3.43 14.17 -15.04
C TRP A 226 2.50 14.14 -16.24
N LEU A 227 1.22 13.71 -16.09
CA LEU A 227 0.23 13.70 -17.17
C LEU A 227 -0.35 15.11 -17.47
N SER A 228 -0.22 16.06 -16.56
CA SER A 228 -0.64 17.46 -16.78
C SER A 228 0.37 18.32 -17.55
N LEU A 229 1.51 17.75 -17.94
CA LEU A 229 2.59 18.43 -18.69
C LEU A 229 2.77 17.92 -20.12
N MET A 230 1.93 16.98 -20.58
CA MET A 230 1.82 16.55 -21.97
C MET A 230 0.53 17.06 -22.60
#